data_153e514e3ac489eb733890c8114c4d14
#
_entry.id   153e514e3ac489eb733890c8114c4d14
#
_cell.length_a   1.000
_cell.length_b   1.000
_cell.length_c   1.000
_cell.angle_alpha   90.00
_cell.angle_beta   90.00
_cell.angle_gamma   90.00
#
_symmetry.space_group_name_H-M   'P 1'
#
loop_
_entity.id
_entity.type
_entity.pdbx_description
1 polymer ?
#
loop_
_entity_poly.entity_id
_entity_poly.type
_entity_poly.pdbx_seq_one_letter_code
_entity_poly.pdbx_strand_id
1 'polypeptide(L)'
;MISFCFDIKRTKANSAEDSFDALTRLVIFNAKERYGDNFSYAILDRIYFELQIIQKLGCSDLFLFLKDLVIFLQRNSHIIVARGSIVGSIIAYCLHITEIDPLQYDLMFETYLYPELTSFPSVAFNVDENFDINTIQKITSSFNIIDNDDNNHRYEIDFYGFKGLCITKKCTQAIKNKHGITIDLTKIPNDDEQTFRLVCDADTSDVFLLDSYDVKHYLKYLQPHCLKELSAFIALQAPVLIDYIPDFIHRKQETSSIKYDIPEMEKYLGDTYGLVVYQEQIKLLSRELANFTRSESNTLLKVLGRMQITRMNDFKLKFLKQGQENGHDAEILEKIWNYWESIAPYVSTKSHVTSLTLLAYQSAYLKAHYPKEYKKLFNN
;
A
#
# COMPACT_ATOMS: atom_id res chain seq x y z
N MET A 1 -13.45 3.32 -12.15
CA MET A 1 -13.49 3.65 -10.69
C MET A 1 -14.94 3.93 -10.31
N ILE A 2 -15.41 3.37 -9.24
CA ILE A 2 -16.71 3.68 -8.62
C ILE A 2 -16.42 4.11 -7.19
N SER A 3 -16.74 5.36 -6.84
CA SER A 3 -16.62 5.88 -5.48
C SER A 3 -17.96 5.80 -4.76
N PHE A 4 -17.93 5.44 -3.50
CA PHE A 4 -19.10 5.27 -2.66
C PHE A 4 -18.88 5.98 -1.32
N CYS A 5 -19.67 7.04 -1.09
CA CYS A 5 -19.63 7.82 0.13
C CYS A 5 -20.77 7.39 1.06
N PHE A 6 -20.51 7.25 2.36
CA PHE A 6 -21.50 6.73 3.29
C PHE A 6 -21.24 7.07 4.75
N ASP A 7 -22.29 6.97 5.53
CA ASP A 7 -22.25 6.86 6.98
C ASP A 7 -22.83 5.54 7.45
N ILE A 8 -22.26 4.97 8.51
CA ILE A 8 -22.77 3.73 9.10
C ILE A 8 -23.88 4.08 10.07
N LYS A 9 -25.09 3.57 9.79
CA LYS A 9 -26.25 3.76 10.65
C LYS A 9 -26.06 3.00 11.96
N ARG A 10 -25.81 3.72 13.03
CA ARG A 10 -25.78 3.12 14.37
C ARG A 10 -27.21 2.76 14.78
N THR A 11 -27.49 1.50 14.98
CA THR A 11 -28.69 1.08 15.70
C THR A 11 -28.54 1.49 17.16
N LYS A 12 -29.62 1.89 17.82
CA LYS A 12 -29.61 2.32 19.25
C LYS A 12 -29.00 1.28 20.22
N ALA A 13 -28.75 0.06 19.77
CA ALA A 13 -28.17 -1.03 20.55
C ALA A 13 -26.63 -1.04 20.56
N ASN A 14 -25.95 -0.33 19.66
CA ASN A 14 -24.51 -0.32 19.59
C ASN A 14 -23.98 1.07 19.98
N SER A 15 -23.58 1.22 21.22
CA SER A 15 -22.77 2.38 21.65
C SER A 15 -21.40 2.34 20.97
N ALA A 16 -20.71 3.47 20.87
CA ALA A 16 -19.36 3.50 20.30
C ALA A 16 -18.38 2.63 21.12
N GLU A 17 -18.65 2.45 22.41
CA GLU A 17 -17.92 1.62 23.34
C GLU A 17 -18.09 0.12 23.00
N ASP A 18 -19.31 -0.31 22.70
CA ASP A 18 -19.61 -1.69 22.29
C ASP A 18 -18.92 -2.06 20.96
N SER A 19 -18.82 -1.12 20.01
CA SER A 19 -18.13 -1.36 18.72
C SER A 19 -16.63 -1.50 18.90
N PHE A 20 -16.02 -0.72 19.81
CA PHE A 20 -14.60 -0.81 20.09
C PHE A 20 -14.23 -2.12 20.79
N ASP A 21 -15.04 -2.54 21.75
CA ASP A 21 -14.85 -3.81 22.46
C ASP A 21 -15.02 -5.00 21.53
N ALA A 22 -16.01 -4.95 20.65
CA ALA A 22 -16.22 -5.98 19.60
C ALA A 22 -15.03 -6.05 18.64
N LEU A 23 -14.54 -4.90 18.16
CA LEU A 23 -13.37 -4.81 17.32
C LEU A 23 -12.13 -5.40 18.01
N THR A 24 -11.87 -5.00 19.25
CA THR A 24 -10.72 -5.46 20.02
C THR A 24 -10.72 -6.96 20.21
N ARG A 25 -11.87 -7.54 20.61
CA ARG A 25 -12.01 -9.00 20.77
C ARG A 25 -11.74 -9.75 19.46
N LEU A 26 -12.31 -9.27 18.34
CA LEU A 26 -12.11 -9.88 17.02
C LEU A 26 -10.66 -9.82 16.57
N VAL A 27 -10.01 -8.66 16.74
CA VAL A 27 -8.61 -8.47 16.36
C VAL A 27 -7.69 -9.41 17.15
N ILE A 28 -7.85 -9.49 18.47
CA ILE A 28 -7.02 -10.37 19.31
C ILE A 28 -7.27 -11.85 18.97
N PHE A 29 -8.52 -12.23 18.71
CA PHE A 29 -8.84 -13.59 18.28
C PHE A 29 -8.18 -13.94 16.95
N ASN A 30 -8.34 -13.09 15.93
CA ASN A 30 -7.79 -13.33 14.59
C ASN A 30 -6.27 -13.16 14.53
N ALA A 31 -5.67 -12.35 15.43
CA ALA A 31 -4.21 -12.25 15.53
C ALA A 31 -3.57 -13.60 15.87
N LYS A 32 -4.23 -14.44 16.69
CA LYS A 32 -3.77 -15.81 16.94
C LYS A 32 -3.83 -16.69 15.70
N GLU A 33 -4.86 -16.51 14.87
CA GLU A 33 -4.95 -17.23 13.58
C GLU A 33 -3.84 -16.82 12.62
N ARG A 34 -3.51 -15.49 12.56
CA ARG A 34 -2.50 -14.94 11.65
C ARG A 34 -1.06 -15.23 12.09
N TYR A 35 -0.78 -15.13 13.38
CA TYR A 35 0.59 -15.14 13.93
C TYR A 35 0.87 -16.33 14.86
N GLY A 36 -0.13 -17.19 15.12
CA GLY A 36 -0.04 -18.28 16.10
C GLY A 36 -0.37 -17.81 17.52
N ASP A 37 -0.52 -18.77 18.45
CA ASP A 37 -0.94 -18.47 19.83
C ASP A 37 0.06 -17.63 20.63
N ASN A 38 1.36 -17.73 20.32
CA ASN A 38 2.47 -17.09 21.02
C ASN A 38 3.17 -16.03 20.16
N PHE A 39 2.40 -15.08 19.59
CA PHE A 39 2.99 -14.00 18.82
C PHE A 39 3.77 -13.00 19.70
N SER A 40 4.73 -12.30 19.09
CA SER A 40 5.69 -11.44 19.79
C SER A 40 5.05 -10.20 20.41
N TYR A 41 5.74 -9.62 21.43
CA TYR A 41 5.33 -8.33 22.00
C TYR A 41 5.25 -7.21 20.96
N ALA A 42 6.12 -7.21 19.95
CA ALA A 42 6.10 -6.22 18.89
C ALA A 42 4.78 -6.23 18.09
N ILE A 43 4.18 -7.40 17.88
CA ILE A 43 2.86 -7.54 17.24
C ILE A 43 1.78 -6.95 18.16
N LEU A 44 1.81 -7.28 19.46
CA LEU A 44 0.86 -6.73 20.44
C LEU A 44 0.96 -5.21 20.54
N ASP A 45 2.17 -4.67 20.67
CA ASP A 45 2.40 -3.23 20.73
C ASP A 45 1.85 -2.52 19.50
N ARG A 46 2.03 -3.10 18.30
CA ARG A 46 1.48 -2.55 17.07
C ARG A 46 -0.05 -2.61 17.04
N ILE A 47 -0.66 -3.71 17.48
CA ILE A 47 -2.12 -3.85 17.60
C ILE A 47 -2.69 -2.80 18.55
N TYR A 48 -2.13 -2.67 19.75
CA TYR A 48 -2.60 -1.69 20.72
C TYR A 48 -2.39 -0.25 20.26
N PHE A 49 -1.26 0.04 19.62
CA PHE A 49 -1.00 1.35 19.04
C PHE A 49 -2.08 1.75 18.01
N GLU A 50 -2.44 0.85 17.10
CA GLU A 50 -3.48 1.11 16.10
C GLU A 50 -4.87 1.21 16.75
N LEU A 51 -5.21 0.31 17.68
CA LEU A 51 -6.48 0.36 18.43
C LEU A 51 -6.67 1.68 19.17
N GLN A 52 -5.64 2.21 19.82
CA GLN A 52 -5.71 3.51 20.51
C GLN A 52 -6.04 4.65 19.52
N ILE A 53 -5.45 4.66 18.33
CA ILE A 53 -5.74 5.68 17.31
C ILE A 53 -7.17 5.51 16.79
N ILE A 54 -7.61 4.27 16.50
CA ILE A 54 -8.97 3.96 16.03
C ILE A 54 -10.01 4.38 17.06
N GLN A 55 -9.76 4.12 18.36
CA GLN A 55 -10.62 4.53 19.46
C GLN A 55 -10.71 6.06 19.56
N LYS A 56 -9.56 6.74 19.54
CA LYS A 56 -9.51 8.22 19.58
C LYS A 56 -10.27 8.87 18.43
N LEU A 57 -10.19 8.30 17.24
CA LEU A 57 -10.89 8.79 16.06
C LEU A 57 -12.36 8.33 16.00
N GLY A 58 -12.78 7.39 16.86
CA GLY A 58 -14.12 6.82 16.92
C GLY A 58 -14.53 6.16 15.61
N CYS A 59 -13.64 5.36 14.99
CA CYS A 59 -13.88 4.72 13.68
C CYS A 59 -13.86 3.18 13.75
N SER A 60 -14.15 2.59 14.90
CA SER A 60 -14.23 1.13 15.08
C SER A 60 -15.26 0.48 14.15
N ASP A 61 -16.39 1.12 13.96
CA ASP A 61 -17.48 0.71 13.06
C ASP A 61 -17.03 0.63 11.58
N LEU A 62 -16.09 1.50 11.16
CA LEU A 62 -15.52 1.40 9.81
C LEU A 62 -14.80 0.06 9.60
N PHE A 63 -13.93 -0.33 10.51
CA PHE A 63 -13.19 -1.59 10.39
C PHE A 63 -14.09 -2.83 10.45
N LEU A 64 -15.10 -2.83 11.32
CA LEU A 64 -16.09 -3.89 11.38
C LEU A 64 -16.89 -3.98 10.07
N PHE A 65 -17.34 -2.84 9.56
CA PHE A 65 -18.04 -2.77 8.27
C PHE A 65 -17.16 -3.26 7.10
N LEU A 66 -15.91 -2.82 7.02
CA LEU A 66 -14.99 -3.24 5.95
C LEU A 66 -14.77 -4.76 5.96
N LYS A 67 -14.62 -5.36 7.15
CA LYS A 67 -14.53 -6.82 7.31
C LYS A 67 -15.78 -7.50 6.73
N ASP A 68 -16.96 -7.04 7.11
CA ASP A 68 -18.21 -7.63 6.67
C ASP A 68 -18.45 -7.40 5.17
N LEU A 69 -18.04 -6.25 4.64
CA LEU A 69 -18.07 -5.93 3.21
C LEU A 69 -17.21 -6.89 2.40
N VAL A 70 -15.98 -7.14 2.84
CA VAL A 70 -15.07 -8.09 2.17
C VAL A 70 -15.67 -9.48 2.15
N ILE A 71 -16.19 -9.97 3.28
CA ILE A 71 -16.86 -11.27 3.39
C ILE A 71 -18.09 -11.34 2.46
N PHE A 72 -18.90 -10.28 2.46
CA PHE A 72 -20.09 -10.20 1.60
C PHE A 72 -19.73 -10.32 0.11
N LEU A 73 -18.72 -9.57 -0.34
CA LEU A 73 -18.29 -9.58 -1.73
C LEU A 73 -17.70 -10.93 -2.14
N GLN A 74 -16.87 -11.53 -1.29
CA GLN A 74 -16.31 -12.87 -1.54
C GLN A 74 -17.40 -13.93 -1.63
N ARG A 75 -18.42 -13.90 -0.76
CA ARG A 75 -19.59 -14.82 -0.81
C ARG A 75 -20.43 -14.62 -2.09
N ASN A 76 -20.44 -13.43 -2.65
CA ASN A 76 -21.08 -13.13 -3.93
C ASN A 76 -20.15 -13.36 -5.14
N SER A 77 -19.06 -14.12 -4.96
CA SER A 77 -18.10 -14.52 -5.99
C SER A 77 -17.29 -13.37 -6.61
N HIS A 78 -17.25 -12.20 -5.96
CA HIS A 78 -16.34 -11.13 -6.32
C HIS A 78 -14.95 -11.36 -5.76
N ILE A 79 -13.93 -10.91 -6.50
CA ILE A 79 -12.57 -10.79 -5.97
C ILE A 79 -12.40 -9.35 -5.50
N ILE A 80 -11.93 -9.21 -4.28
CA ILE A 80 -11.64 -7.92 -3.67
C ILE A 80 -10.26 -7.95 -3.03
N VAL A 81 -9.44 -6.95 -3.31
CA VAL A 81 -8.08 -6.82 -2.77
C VAL A 81 -7.88 -5.38 -2.32
N ALA A 82 -7.61 -5.18 -1.04
CA ALA A 82 -7.33 -3.85 -0.50
C ALA A 82 -6.08 -3.24 -1.15
N ARG A 83 -6.12 -1.93 -1.37
CA ARG A 83 -5.01 -1.14 -1.91
C ARG A 83 -4.87 0.19 -1.17
N GLY A 84 -3.72 0.85 -1.36
CA GLY A 84 -3.48 2.15 -0.73
C GLY A 84 -3.09 2.03 0.73
N SER A 85 -3.31 3.09 1.49
CA SER A 85 -2.76 3.25 2.85
C SER A 85 -3.35 2.29 3.88
N ILE A 86 -4.59 1.81 3.71
CA ILE A 86 -5.22 0.83 4.63
C ILE A 86 -4.42 -0.46 4.75
N VAL A 87 -3.67 -0.84 3.71
CA VAL A 87 -2.81 -2.03 3.69
C VAL A 87 -1.70 -1.96 4.76
N GLY A 88 -1.37 -0.74 5.24
CA GLY A 88 -0.44 -0.53 6.34
C GLY A 88 -0.99 -0.82 7.74
N SER A 89 -2.24 -1.29 7.87
CA SER A 89 -2.89 -1.58 9.16
C SER A 89 -2.82 -3.05 9.55
N ILE A 90 -2.26 -3.35 10.74
CA ILE A 90 -2.30 -4.70 11.31
C ILE A 90 -3.73 -5.10 11.70
N ILE A 91 -4.56 -4.12 12.06
CA ILE A 91 -5.99 -4.37 12.34
C ILE A 91 -6.70 -4.83 11.07
N ALA A 92 -6.44 -4.18 9.93
CA ALA A 92 -6.99 -4.60 8.65
C ALA A 92 -6.51 -6.00 8.23
N TYR A 93 -5.25 -6.34 8.52
CA TYR A 93 -4.69 -7.68 8.29
C TYR A 93 -5.33 -8.73 9.18
N CYS A 94 -5.45 -8.50 10.48
CA CYS A 94 -6.12 -9.41 11.41
C CYS A 94 -7.59 -9.63 11.06
N LEU A 95 -8.28 -8.62 10.52
CA LEU A 95 -9.69 -8.71 10.12
C LEU A 95 -9.91 -9.27 8.70
N HIS A 96 -8.88 -9.75 8.01
CA HIS A 96 -8.95 -10.21 6.61
C HIS A 96 -9.48 -9.15 5.63
N ILE A 97 -9.34 -7.86 5.95
CA ILE A 97 -9.60 -6.76 5.02
C ILE A 97 -8.48 -6.72 3.98
N THR A 98 -7.26 -7.03 4.40
CA THR A 98 -6.10 -7.24 3.53
C THR A 98 -5.39 -8.55 3.88
N GLU A 99 -4.74 -9.18 2.89
CA GLU A 99 -3.89 -10.36 3.10
C GLU A 99 -2.39 -9.97 3.19
N ILE A 100 -2.07 -8.69 3.27
CA ILE A 100 -0.70 -8.18 3.36
C ILE A 100 -0.38 -7.88 4.81
N ASP A 101 0.61 -8.60 5.37
CA ASP A 101 1.12 -8.33 6.72
C ASP A 101 1.94 -7.04 6.71
N PRO A 102 1.50 -5.96 7.39
CA PRO A 102 2.22 -4.70 7.39
C PRO A 102 3.57 -4.77 8.10
N LEU A 103 3.77 -5.73 9.01
CA LEU A 103 5.06 -5.90 9.71
C LEU A 103 6.09 -6.56 8.79
N GLN A 104 5.68 -7.53 7.97
CA GLN A 104 6.56 -8.20 7.02
C GLN A 104 7.17 -7.24 5.99
N TYR A 105 6.40 -6.23 5.59
CA TYR A 105 6.79 -5.24 4.57
C TYR A 105 7.18 -3.88 5.16
N ASP A 106 7.26 -3.76 6.49
CA ASP A 106 7.59 -2.51 7.18
C ASP A 106 6.70 -1.35 6.71
N LEU A 107 5.36 -1.53 6.81
CA LEU A 107 4.37 -0.55 6.41
C LEU A 107 3.89 0.30 7.59
N MET A 108 3.77 1.61 7.36
CA MET A 108 3.37 2.57 8.39
C MET A 108 1.86 2.76 8.45
N PHE A 109 1.26 2.52 9.62
CA PHE A 109 -0.16 2.80 9.88
C PHE A 109 -0.51 4.28 9.78
N GLU A 110 0.39 5.16 10.25
CA GLU A 110 0.19 6.61 10.25
C GLU A 110 0.15 7.23 8.83
N THR A 111 0.36 6.42 7.80
CA THR A 111 0.05 6.82 6.42
C THR A 111 -1.46 6.80 6.16
N TYR A 112 -2.20 5.94 6.88
CA TYR A 112 -3.65 5.83 6.81
C TYR A 112 -4.34 6.65 7.88
N LEU A 113 -4.12 6.35 9.17
CA LEU A 113 -4.74 7.03 10.32
C LEU A 113 -3.69 7.55 11.29
N TYR A 114 -3.91 8.74 11.83
CA TYR A 114 -3.08 9.34 12.88
C TYR A 114 -3.95 10.21 13.81
N PRO A 115 -3.51 10.48 15.06
CA PRO A 115 -4.36 11.07 16.10
C PRO A 115 -4.96 12.45 15.80
N GLU A 116 -4.33 13.24 14.91
CA GLU A 116 -4.73 14.61 14.54
C GLU A 116 -5.53 14.65 13.23
N LEU A 117 -5.97 13.50 12.73
CA LEU A 117 -6.73 13.42 11.49
C LEU A 117 -8.08 14.13 11.61
N THR A 118 -8.38 15.05 10.67
CA THR A 118 -9.62 15.82 10.65
C THR A 118 -10.68 15.28 9.68
N SER A 119 -10.25 14.49 8.70
CA SER A 119 -11.13 13.81 7.74
C SER A 119 -10.54 12.45 7.38
N PHE A 120 -11.39 11.43 7.31
CA PHE A 120 -10.94 10.08 6.96
C PHE A 120 -10.47 10.03 5.50
N PRO A 121 -9.34 9.35 5.21
CA PRO A 121 -8.97 9.04 3.84
C PRO A 121 -9.92 7.99 3.27
N SER A 122 -10.13 8.00 1.96
CA SER A 122 -10.89 6.93 1.30
C SER A 122 -10.20 5.58 1.48
N VAL A 123 -11.00 4.52 1.56
CA VAL A 123 -10.52 3.14 1.53
C VAL A 123 -10.64 2.62 0.10
N ALA A 124 -9.56 2.12 -0.46
CA ALA A 124 -9.53 1.69 -1.84
C ALA A 124 -9.42 0.16 -1.97
N PHE A 125 -10.16 -0.40 -2.92
CA PHE A 125 -10.12 -1.80 -3.29
C PHE A 125 -9.95 -1.99 -4.80
N ASN A 126 -9.12 -2.95 -5.19
CA ASN A 126 -9.18 -3.53 -6.51
C ASN A 126 -10.28 -4.60 -6.54
N VAL A 127 -11.12 -4.60 -7.57
CA VAL A 127 -12.23 -5.51 -7.74
C VAL A 127 -12.21 -6.13 -9.14
N ASP A 128 -12.89 -7.26 -9.31
CA ASP A 128 -13.00 -7.93 -10.62
C ASP A 128 -13.92 -7.18 -11.59
N GLU A 129 -13.90 -7.59 -12.86
CA GLU A 129 -14.66 -6.96 -13.96
C GLU A 129 -16.18 -7.06 -13.80
N ASN A 130 -16.69 -7.97 -12.97
CA ASN A 130 -18.12 -8.16 -12.74
C ASN A 130 -18.67 -7.23 -11.65
N PHE A 131 -17.81 -6.45 -11.01
CA PHE A 131 -18.21 -5.47 -10.02
C PHE A 131 -18.85 -4.26 -10.71
N ASP A 132 -20.13 -4.03 -10.47
CA ASP A 132 -20.94 -3.00 -11.13
C ASP A 132 -21.80 -2.21 -10.14
N ILE A 133 -22.60 -1.29 -10.66
CA ILE A 133 -23.53 -0.47 -9.86
C ILE A 133 -24.60 -1.32 -9.15
N ASN A 134 -25.00 -2.46 -9.71
CA ASN A 134 -25.95 -3.36 -9.06
C ASN A 134 -25.35 -4.00 -7.82
N THR A 135 -24.04 -4.25 -7.85
CA THR A 135 -23.29 -4.73 -6.67
C THR A 135 -23.29 -3.66 -5.57
N ILE A 136 -23.09 -2.38 -5.90
CA ILE A 136 -23.21 -1.28 -4.93
C ILE A 136 -24.63 -1.21 -4.35
N GLN A 137 -25.67 -1.33 -5.15
CA GLN A 137 -27.06 -1.34 -4.66
C GLN A 137 -27.33 -2.51 -3.70
N LYS A 138 -26.78 -3.70 -3.97
CA LYS A 138 -26.84 -4.83 -3.04
C LYS A 138 -26.10 -4.56 -1.73
N ILE A 139 -24.93 -3.92 -1.78
CA ILE A 139 -24.20 -3.50 -0.58
C ILE A 139 -25.08 -2.54 0.23
N THR A 140 -25.58 -1.47 -0.39
CA THR A 140 -26.42 -0.45 0.27
C THR A 140 -27.66 -1.07 0.92
N SER A 141 -28.32 -2.01 0.23
CA SER A 141 -29.51 -2.70 0.77
C SER A 141 -29.20 -3.73 1.87
N SER A 142 -28.00 -4.33 1.86
CA SER A 142 -27.61 -5.36 2.84
C SER A 142 -27.03 -4.79 4.12
N PHE A 143 -26.43 -3.61 4.03
CA PHE A 143 -25.85 -2.91 5.16
C PHE A 143 -26.68 -1.66 5.45
N ASN A 144 -26.91 -1.34 6.72
CA ASN A 144 -27.66 -0.15 7.11
C ASN A 144 -26.86 1.14 6.82
N ILE A 145 -26.66 1.42 5.54
CA ILE A 145 -25.90 2.56 5.05
C ILE A 145 -26.85 3.75 4.86
N ILE A 146 -26.42 4.91 5.33
CA ILE A 146 -27.09 6.18 5.07
C ILE A 146 -26.39 6.79 3.85
N ASP A 147 -27.09 6.73 2.71
CA ASP A 147 -26.74 7.50 1.53
C ASP A 147 -27.52 8.82 1.64
N ASN A 148 -26.85 9.86 2.11
CA ASN A 148 -27.41 11.22 2.16
C ASN A 148 -26.74 12.01 1.05
N ASP A 149 -27.55 12.67 0.20
CA ASP A 149 -27.08 13.57 -0.87
C ASP A 149 -26.34 14.82 -0.35
N ASP A 150 -26.32 15.05 0.95
CA ASP A 150 -25.54 16.11 1.58
C ASP A 150 -24.05 15.72 1.61
N ASN A 151 -23.19 16.58 1.06
CA ASN A 151 -21.72 16.42 0.93
C ASN A 151 -20.95 16.27 2.26
N ASN A 152 -21.50 15.65 3.27
CA ASN A 152 -20.93 15.51 4.61
C ASN A 152 -20.87 14.04 5.07
N HIS A 153 -20.43 13.15 4.17
CA HIS A 153 -20.22 11.75 4.51
C HIS A 153 -18.94 11.59 5.34
N ARG A 154 -18.99 10.65 6.30
CA ARG A 154 -17.85 10.36 7.15
C ARG A 154 -16.81 9.46 6.47
N TYR A 155 -17.26 8.54 5.63
CA TYR A 155 -16.42 7.52 4.99
C TYR A 155 -16.61 7.47 3.49
N GLU A 156 -15.54 7.14 2.79
CA GLU A 156 -15.52 6.95 1.34
C GLU A 156 -14.81 5.64 0.98
N ILE A 157 -15.38 4.87 0.07
CA ILE A 157 -14.76 3.67 -0.48
C ILE A 157 -14.67 3.78 -1.99
N ASP A 158 -13.47 3.53 -2.52
CA ASP A 158 -13.18 3.52 -3.94
C ASP A 158 -13.00 2.11 -4.46
N PHE A 159 -13.75 1.72 -5.47
CA PHE A 159 -13.62 0.45 -6.15
C PHE A 159 -12.97 0.66 -7.52
N TYR A 160 -11.84 0.01 -7.74
CA TYR A 160 -11.09 0.05 -8.99
C TYR A 160 -11.21 -1.28 -9.70
N GLY A 161 -11.89 -1.32 -10.85
CA GLY A 161 -11.91 -2.49 -11.72
C GLY A 161 -10.48 -2.85 -12.14
N PHE A 162 -10.04 -4.08 -11.88
CA PHE A 162 -8.69 -4.53 -12.15
C PHE A 162 -8.67 -5.86 -12.90
N LYS A 163 -8.35 -5.78 -14.21
CA LYS A 163 -8.33 -6.92 -15.12
C LYS A 163 -7.38 -8.03 -14.67
N GLY A 164 -6.26 -7.68 -14.04
CA GLY A 164 -5.29 -8.66 -13.53
C GLY A 164 -5.87 -9.65 -12.52
N LEU A 165 -6.86 -9.24 -11.70
CA LEU A 165 -7.54 -10.15 -10.77
C LEU A 165 -8.35 -11.23 -11.49
N CYS A 166 -8.98 -10.88 -12.61
CA CYS A 166 -9.70 -11.87 -13.41
C CYS A 166 -8.77 -12.88 -14.06
N ILE A 167 -7.59 -12.43 -14.50
CA ILE A 167 -6.57 -13.30 -15.08
C ILE A 167 -6.07 -14.30 -14.05
N THR A 168 -5.68 -13.84 -12.86
CA THR A 168 -5.21 -14.73 -11.78
C THR A 168 -6.28 -15.73 -11.37
N LYS A 169 -7.55 -15.32 -11.23
CA LYS A 169 -8.69 -16.23 -10.93
C LYS A 169 -8.89 -17.28 -12.03
N LYS A 170 -8.96 -16.85 -13.28
CA LYS A 170 -9.13 -17.77 -14.42
C LYS A 170 -7.96 -18.74 -14.50
N CYS A 171 -6.73 -18.30 -14.25
CA CYS A 171 -5.55 -19.14 -14.24
C CYS A 171 -5.61 -20.20 -13.11
N THR A 172 -5.86 -19.78 -11.88
CA THR A 172 -5.97 -20.71 -10.73
C THR A 172 -7.11 -21.73 -10.93
N GLN A 173 -8.24 -21.30 -11.50
CA GLN A 173 -9.33 -22.22 -11.84
C GLN A 173 -8.96 -23.21 -12.95
N ALA A 174 -8.25 -22.77 -13.99
CA ALA A 174 -7.77 -23.66 -15.06
C ALA A 174 -6.78 -24.69 -14.52
N ILE A 175 -5.89 -24.28 -13.60
CA ILE A 175 -4.95 -25.18 -12.92
C ILE A 175 -5.71 -26.21 -12.07
N LYS A 176 -6.69 -25.78 -11.29
CA LYS A 176 -7.54 -26.67 -10.48
C LYS A 176 -8.27 -27.70 -11.35
N ASN A 177 -8.87 -27.24 -12.44
CA ASN A 177 -9.64 -28.12 -13.34
C ASN A 177 -8.75 -29.16 -14.03
N LYS A 178 -7.52 -28.78 -14.41
CA LYS A 178 -6.63 -29.65 -15.18
C LYS A 178 -5.74 -30.54 -14.32
N HIS A 179 -5.25 -29.99 -13.21
CA HIS A 179 -4.24 -30.64 -12.37
C HIS A 179 -4.79 -31.10 -11.01
N GLY A 180 -6.01 -30.71 -10.63
CA GLY A 180 -6.58 -30.95 -9.30
C GLY A 180 -5.94 -30.14 -8.17
N ILE A 181 -5.06 -29.19 -8.50
CA ILE A 181 -4.29 -28.38 -7.53
C ILE A 181 -5.04 -27.09 -7.24
N THR A 182 -5.31 -26.83 -5.96
CA THR A 182 -5.83 -25.52 -5.50
C THR A 182 -4.66 -24.65 -5.06
N ILE A 183 -4.44 -23.52 -5.75
CA ILE A 183 -3.41 -22.55 -5.41
C ILE A 183 -4.02 -21.46 -4.55
N ASP A 184 -3.45 -21.26 -3.36
CA ASP A 184 -3.70 -20.13 -2.50
C ASP A 184 -2.61 -19.08 -2.76
N LEU A 185 -2.97 -18.00 -3.46
CA LEU A 185 -2.04 -16.93 -3.84
C LEU A 185 -1.51 -16.15 -2.64
N THR A 186 -2.14 -16.25 -1.47
CA THR A 186 -1.68 -15.58 -0.25
C THR A 186 -0.54 -16.34 0.43
N LYS A 187 -0.33 -17.60 0.06
CA LYS A 187 0.66 -18.51 0.65
C LYS A 187 1.84 -18.84 -0.26
N ILE A 188 1.93 -18.24 -1.42
CA ILE A 188 3.09 -18.43 -2.30
C ILE A 188 4.35 -17.85 -1.64
N PRO A 189 5.52 -18.51 -1.76
CA PRO A 189 6.77 -17.99 -1.22
C PRO A 189 7.12 -16.62 -1.85
N ASN A 190 7.55 -15.67 -1.02
CA ASN A 190 7.95 -14.33 -1.48
C ASN A 190 9.35 -14.29 -2.11
N ASP A 191 10.06 -15.41 -2.11
CA ASP A 191 11.43 -15.61 -2.59
C ASP A 191 11.54 -16.76 -3.59
N ASP A 192 10.43 -17.08 -4.29
CA ASP A 192 10.42 -18.17 -5.27
C ASP A 192 11.41 -17.92 -6.41
N GLU A 193 12.42 -18.80 -6.48
CA GLU A 193 13.54 -18.67 -7.42
C GLU A 193 13.07 -18.70 -8.89
N GLN A 194 12.09 -19.54 -9.21
CA GLN A 194 11.58 -19.68 -10.58
C GLN A 194 10.85 -18.42 -11.02
N THR A 195 10.11 -17.80 -10.12
CA THR A 195 9.42 -16.52 -10.36
C THR A 195 10.42 -15.40 -10.58
N PHE A 196 11.43 -15.26 -9.71
CA PHE A 196 12.44 -14.21 -9.88
C PHE A 196 13.28 -14.43 -11.14
N ARG A 197 13.61 -15.69 -11.51
CA ARG A 197 14.28 -16.01 -12.78
C ARG A 197 13.47 -15.53 -13.98
N LEU A 198 12.16 -15.81 -14.02
CA LEU A 198 11.27 -15.32 -15.09
C LEU A 198 11.29 -13.78 -15.18
N VAL A 199 11.27 -13.09 -14.02
CA VAL A 199 11.33 -11.62 -13.96
C VAL A 199 12.69 -11.11 -14.43
N CYS A 200 13.80 -11.72 -14.02
CA CYS A 200 15.16 -11.36 -14.42
C CYS A 200 15.42 -11.59 -15.92
N ASP A 201 14.88 -12.66 -16.47
CA ASP A 201 14.96 -12.95 -17.91
C ASP A 201 14.06 -12.01 -18.75
N ALA A 202 13.23 -11.20 -18.07
CA ALA A 202 12.22 -10.32 -18.65
C ALA A 202 11.20 -11.09 -19.55
N ASP A 203 10.96 -12.38 -19.26
CA ASP A 203 9.86 -13.13 -19.86
C ASP A 203 8.54 -12.77 -19.17
N THR A 204 8.23 -11.49 -19.13
CA THR A 204 7.11 -10.89 -18.40
C THR A 204 5.97 -10.42 -19.30
N SER A 205 5.87 -10.96 -20.54
CA SER A 205 4.70 -10.70 -21.38
C SER A 205 3.42 -11.08 -20.68
N ASP A 206 2.42 -10.21 -20.73
CA ASP A 206 1.12 -10.35 -20.06
C ASP A 206 1.18 -10.36 -18.52
N VAL A 207 2.34 -10.12 -17.90
CA VAL A 207 2.48 -9.96 -16.45
C VAL A 207 2.18 -8.51 -16.07
N PHE A 208 1.22 -8.34 -15.18
CA PHE A 208 0.80 -7.00 -14.70
C PHE A 208 2.00 -6.14 -14.26
N LEU A 209 2.05 -4.89 -14.70
CA LEU A 209 3.12 -3.89 -14.46
C LEU A 209 4.52 -4.27 -14.96
N LEU A 210 4.72 -5.47 -15.50
CA LEU A 210 6.04 -5.94 -15.93
C LEU A 210 6.12 -6.22 -17.45
N ASP A 211 5.09 -5.86 -18.22
CA ASP A 211 4.95 -6.24 -19.63
C ASP A 211 5.49 -5.22 -20.64
N SER A 212 5.59 -3.92 -20.27
CA SER A 212 6.00 -2.90 -21.25
C SER A 212 7.45 -3.09 -21.72
N TYR A 213 7.76 -2.60 -22.91
CA TYR A 213 9.11 -2.71 -23.52
C TYR A 213 10.20 -2.12 -22.61
N ASP A 214 9.98 -0.91 -22.10
CA ASP A 214 10.95 -0.23 -21.24
C ASP A 214 11.14 -0.96 -19.91
N VAL A 215 10.06 -1.46 -19.31
CA VAL A 215 10.12 -2.25 -18.06
C VAL A 215 10.93 -3.53 -18.29
N LYS A 216 10.68 -4.27 -19.37
CA LYS A 216 11.46 -5.47 -19.73
C LYS A 216 12.93 -5.16 -19.96
N HIS A 217 13.21 -4.01 -20.57
CA HIS A 217 14.60 -3.56 -20.77
C HIS A 217 15.28 -3.35 -19.42
N TYR A 218 14.69 -2.59 -18.50
CA TYR A 218 15.27 -2.32 -17.20
C TYR A 218 15.39 -3.57 -16.31
N LEU A 219 14.43 -4.49 -16.35
CA LEU A 219 14.47 -5.74 -15.57
C LEU A 219 15.72 -6.58 -15.84
N LYS A 220 16.17 -6.63 -17.10
CA LYS A 220 17.40 -7.34 -17.49
C LYS A 220 18.67 -6.79 -16.83
N TYR A 221 18.70 -5.50 -16.51
CA TYR A 221 19.82 -4.88 -15.83
C TYR A 221 19.66 -4.86 -14.32
N LEU A 222 18.41 -4.67 -13.85
CA LEU A 222 18.09 -4.63 -12.42
C LEU A 222 18.32 -5.98 -11.75
N GLN A 223 17.92 -7.08 -12.40
CA GLN A 223 18.01 -8.44 -11.85
C GLN A 223 17.49 -8.49 -10.41
N PRO A 224 16.19 -8.23 -10.16
CA PRO A 224 15.66 -8.20 -8.82
C PRO A 224 15.64 -9.60 -8.21
N HIS A 225 16.06 -9.73 -6.95
CA HIS A 225 16.09 -11.01 -6.23
C HIS A 225 15.21 -11.02 -4.98
N CYS A 226 14.51 -9.94 -4.71
CA CYS A 226 13.55 -9.86 -3.61
C CYS A 226 12.40 -8.88 -3.91
N LEU A 227 11.31 -9.03 -3.16
CA LEU A 227 10.13 -8.17 -3.32
C LEU A 227 10.40 -6.69 -3.00
N LYS A 228 11.36 -6.38 -2.12
CA LYS A 228 11.73 -4.99 -1.82
C LYS A 228 12.27 -4.28 -3.06
N GLU A 229 13.16 -4.91 -3.80
CA GLU A 229 13.72 -4.35 -5.04
C GLU A 229 12.69 -4.25 -6.14
N LEU A 230 11.86 -5.28 -6.31
CA LEU A 230 10.76 -5.26 -7.28
C LEU A 230 9.75 -4.16 -6.94
N SER A 231 9.47 -3.94 -5.66
CA SER A 231 8.58 -2.87 -5.18
C SER A 231 9.15 -1.48 -5.47
N ALA A 232 10.43 -1.26 -5.15
CA ALA A 232 11.10 0.01 -5.47
C ALA A 232 11.10 0.28 -6.98
N PHE A 233 11.38 -0.73 -7.78
CA PHE A 233 11.33 -0.63 -9.24
C PHE A 233 9.94 -0.29 -9.77
N ILE A 234 8.89 -0.93 -9.24
CA ILE A 234 7.50 -0.61 -9.62
C ILE A 234 7.14 0.83 -9.23
N ALA A 235 7.57 1.31 -8.05
CA ALA A 235 7.36 2.69 -7.66
C ALA A 235 8.06 3.69 -8.58
N LEU A 236 9.26 3.36 -9.04
CA LEU A 236 10.03 4.20 -9.95
C LEU A 236 9.47 4.26 -11.38
N GLN A 237 8.48 3.44 -11.75
CA GLN A 237 7.82 3.54 -13.05
C GLN A 237 6.87 4.75 -13.16
N ALA A 238 6.64 5.50 -12.09
CA ALA A 238 5.85 6.71 -12.11
C ALA A 238 6.53 7.82 -12.95
N PRO A 239 5.74 8.74 -13.57
CA PRO A 239 6.31 9.88 -14.28
C PRO A 239 7.38 10.60 -13.42
N VAL A 240 8.40 11.19 -14.05
CA VAL A 240 9.56 11.81 -13.40
C VAL A 240 10.45 10.81 -12.66
N LEU A 241 9.88 9.85 -11.90
CA LEU A 241 10.66 8.87 -11.15
C LEU A 241 11.33 7.85 -12.09
N ILE A 242 10.78 7.62 -13.26
CA ILE A 242 11.34 6.68 -14.25
C ILE A 242 12.76 7.06 -14.67
N ASP A 243 13.10 8.34 -14.64
CA ASP A 243 14.43 8.84 -14.97
C ASP A 243 15.49 8.45 -13.94
N TYR A 244 15.08 8.04 -12.73
CA TYR A 244 15.98 7.55 -11.68
C TYR A 244 16.23 6.04 -11.74
N ILE A 245 15.55 5.28 -12.62
CA ILE A 245 15.76 3.83 -12.72
C ILE A 245 17.22 3.46 -13.08
N PRO A 246 17.89 4.13 -14.04
CA PRO A 246 19.31 3.84 -14.30
C PRO A 246 20.20 4.04 -13.08
N ASP A 247 19.94 5.10 -12.31
CA ASP A 247 20.68 5.42 -11.08
C ASP A 247 20.43 4.36 -10.00
N PHE A 248 19.17 3.91 -9.84
CA PHE A 248 18.80 2.83 -8.93
C PHE A 248 19.54 1.53 -9.27
N ILE A 249 19.61 1.16 -10.55
CA ILE A 249 20.30 -0.03 -11.02
C ILE A 249 21.80 0.08 -10.76
N HIS A 250 22.40 1.23 -11.10
CA HIS A 250 23.83 1.47 -10.88
C HIS A 250 24.21 1.37 -9.39
N ARG A 251 23.44 2.02 -8.51
CA ARG A 251 23.67 2.00 -7.06
C ARG A 251 23.44 0.62 -6.44
N LYS A 252 22.52 -0.18 -6.98
CA LYS A 252 22.37 -1.59 -6.58
C LYS A 252 23.61 -2.40 -6.92
N GLN A 253 24.17 -2.21 -8.12
CA GLN A 253 25.35 -2.95 -8.58
C GLN A 253 26.65 -2.50 -7.90
N GLU A 254 26.75 -1.20 -7.60
CA GLU A 254 27.92 -0.58 -6.96
C GLU A 254 27.50 0.18 -5.70
N THR A 255 27.22 -0.55 -4.62
CA THR A 255 26.75 0.05 -3.35
C THR A 255 27.75 1.04 -2.75
N SER A 256 29.03 0.91 -3.05
CA SER A 256 30.08 1.88 -2.69
C SER A 256 29.93 3.24 -3.37
N SER A 257 29.14 3.33 -4.44
CA SER A 257 28.82 4.58 -5.12
C SER A 257 27.75 5.42 -4.40
N ILE A 258 27.00 4.83 -3.44
CA ILE A 258 25.95 5.52 -2.71
C ILE A 258 26.57 6.55 -1.78
N LYS A 259 26.20 7.80 -1.99
CA LYS A 259 26.59 8.93 -1.12
C LYS A 259 25.33 9.56 -0.56
N TYR A 260 25.28 9.66 0.76
CA TYR A 260 24.23 10.39 1.45
C TYR A 260 24.70 11.82 1.72
N ASP A 261 23.91 12.80 1.34
CA ASP A 261 24.23 14.21 1.58
C ASP A 261 24.32 14.51 3.10
N ILE A 262 23.52 13.81 3.89
CA ILE A 262 23.51 13.80 5.35
C ILE A 262 23.53 12.32 5.81
N PRO A 263 24.47 11.89 6.69
CA PRO A 263 24.62 10.48 7.06
C PRO A 263 23.33 9.82 7.59
N GLU A 264 22.50 10.55 8.32
CA GLU A 264 21.25 10.08 8.91
C GLU A 264 20.23 9.62 7.84
N MET A 265 20.38 10.07 6.59
CA MET A 265 19.51 9.66 5.48
C MET A 265 19.65 8.16 5.15
N GLU A 266 20.81 7.55 5.41
CA GLU A 266 21.06 6.12 5.16
C GLU A 266 20.03 5.24 5.86
N LYS A 267 19.67 5.56 7.09
CA LYS A 267 18.66 4.85 7.88
C LYS A 267 17.32 4.68 7.17
N TYR A 268 16.94 5.66 6.34
CA TYR A 268 15.64 5.70 5.67
C TYR A 268 15.70 5.39 4.18
N LEU A 269 16.85 5.56 3.57
CA LEU A 269 17.05 5.37 2.13
C LEU A 269 17.89 4.14 1.77
N GLY A 270 18.45 3.43 2.76
CA GLY A 270 19.31 2.26 2.52
C GLY A 270 18.62 1.18 1.68
N ASP A 271 17.38 0.81 2.02
CA ASP A 271 16.59 -0.18 1.28
C ASP A 271 16.25 0.24 -0.18
N THR A 272 16.43 1.50 -0.51
CA THR A 272 16.20 2.07 -1.85
C THR A 272 17.44 2.67 -2.49
N TYR A 273 18.61 2.21 -2.05
CA TYR A 273 19.93 2.59 -2.58
C TYR A 273 20.15 4.11 -2.61
N GLY A 274 19.67 4.81 -1.57
CA GLY A 274 19.83 6.26 -1.43
C GLY A 274 18.85 7.12 -2.23
N LEU A 275 17.84 6.53 -2.84
CA LEU A 275 16.79 7.27 -3.56
C LEU A 275 15.52 7.38 -2.73
N VAL A 276 14.82 8.51 -2.87
CA VAL A 276 13.45 8.64 -2.35
C VAL A 276 12.49 8.00 -3.35
N VAL A 277 11.85 6.92 -2.93
CA VAL A 277 10.95 6.11 -3.74
C VAL A 277 9.53 6.10 -3.15
N TYR A 278 9.42 6.31 -1.83
CA TYR A 278 8.14 6.25 -1.10
C TYR A 278 7.88 7.53 -0.32
N GLN A 279 6.60 7.90 -0.18
CA GLN A 279 6.17 9.07 0.60
C GLN A 279 6.63 9.01 2.06
N GLU A 280 6.67 7.82 2.65
CA GLU A 280 7.12 7.57 4.01
C GLU A 280 8.56 8.05 4.25
N GLN A 281 9.41 7.96 3.24
CA GLN A 281 10.80 8.42 3.33
C GLN A 281 10.90 9.93 3.50
N ILE A 282 10.10 10.71 2.75
CA ILE A 282 10.02 12.18 2.94
C ILE A 282 9.50 12.52 4.33
N LYS A 283 8.46 11.81 4.83
CA LYS A 283 7.94 12.03 6.19
C LYS A 283 9.00 11.80 7.25
N LEU A 284 9.69 10.66 7.16
CA LEU A 284 10.70 10.28 8.15
C LEU A 284 11.90 11.21 8.11
N LEU A 285 12.38 11.55 6.91
CA LEU A 285 13.48 12.49 6.74
C LEU A 285 13.13 13.90 7.23
N SER A 286 11.92 14.40 6.99
CA SER A 286 11.52 15.71 7.51
C SER A 286 11.48 15.76 9.04
N ARG A 287 11.19 14.64 9.70
CA ARG A 287 11.25 14.52 11.17
C ARG A 287 12.69 14.46 11.67
N GLU A 288 13.52 13.64 11.02
CA GLU A 288 14.92 13.44 11.40
C GLU A 288 15.74 14.71 11.20
N LEU A 289 15.65 15.31 9.99
CA LEU A 289 16.51 16.44 9.62
C LEU A 289 16.03 17.78 10.19
N ALA A 290 14.73 17.97 10.39
CA ALA A 290 14.15 19.26 10.76
C ALA A 290 13.15 19.19 11.92
N ASN A 291 13.13 18.12 12.71
CA ASN A 291 12.27 17.95 13.88
C ASN A 291 10.77 18.19 13.61
N PHE A 292 10.30 17.91 12.40
CA PHE A 292 8.88 18.02 12.09
C PHE A 292 8.07 17.05 12.92
N THR A 293 6.95 17.49 13.46
CA THR A 293 5.99 16.61 14.11
C THR A 293 5.34 15.66 13.11
N ARG A 294 4.65 14.61 13.58
CA ARG A 294 3.88 13.68 12.73
C ARG A 294 2.84 14.42 11.89
N SER A 295 2.12 15.36 12.49
CA SER A 295 1.10 16.16 11.79
C SER A 295 1.72 17.04 10.71
N GLU A 296 2.85 17.68 10.98
CA GLU A 296 3.56 18.53 10.03
C GLU A 296 4.12 17.73 8.87
N SER A 297 4.74 16.57 9.11
CA SER A 297 5.25 15.70 8.04
C SER A 297 4.14 15.13 7.14
N ASN A 298 2.96 14.82 7.70
CA ASN A 298 1.80 14.44 6.92
C ASN A 298 1.23 15.61 6.10
N THR A 299 1.21 16.82 6.68
CA THR A 299 0.77 18.03 6.00
C THR A 299 1.73 18.42 4.89
N LEU A 300 3.04 18.32 5.13
CA LEU A 300 4.09 18.55 4.13
C LEU A 300 3.84 17.75 2.86
N LEU A 301 3.58 16.46 2.98
CA LEU A 301 3.30 15.62 1.80
C LEU A 301 2.03 16.02 1.04
N LYS A 302 0.97 16.42 1.75
CA LYS A 302 -0.24 16.92 1.11
C LYS A 302 0.03 18.23 0.37
N VAL A 303 0.87 19.10 0.94
CA VAL A 303 1.25 20.39 0.36
C VAL A 303 2.12 20.19 -0.87
N LEU A 304 3.17 19.37 -0.78
CA LEU A 304 4.06 19.04 -1.89
C LEU A 304 3.30 18.30 -3.02
N GLY A 305 2.55 17.27 -2.69
CA GLY A 305 1.83 16.45 -3.67
C GLY A 305 0.73 17.20 -4.42
N ARG A 306 0.17 18.26 -3.81
CA ARG A 306 -0.85 19.15 -4.44
C ARG A 306 -0.26 20.43 -5.02
N MET A 307 1.05 20.61 -5.00
CA MET A 307 1.74 21.79 -5.50
C MET A 307 1.18 23.13 -4.93
N GLN A 308 0.89 23.16 -3.62
CA GLN A 308 0.33 24.35 -2.94
C GLN A 308 1.43 25.39 -2.68
N ILE A 309 1.80 26.18 -3.68
CA ILE A 309 3.00 27.04 -3.73
C ILE A 309 3.19 27.88 -2.47
N THR A 310 2.16 28.61 -2.03
CA THR A 310 2.27 29.48 -0.83
C THR A 310 2.65 28.68 0.42
N ARG A 311 1.94 27.59 0.67
CA ARG A 311 2.22 26.72 1.83
C ARG A 311 3.54 25.95 1.69
N MET A 312 3.96 25.62 0.46
CA MET A 312 5.25 25.01 0.19
C MET A 312 6.40 25.95 0.64
N ASN A 313 6.30 27.25 0.33
CA ASN A 313 7.29 28.23 0.77
C ASN A 313 7.38 28.32 2.31
N ASP A 314 6.24 28.29 3.01
CA ASP A 314 6.22 28.30 4.47
C ASP A 314 6.91 27.05 5.05
N PHE A 315 6.61 25.88 4.47
CA PHE A 315 7.25 24.62 4.88
C PHE A 315 8.74 24.59 4.51
N LYS A 316 9.14 25.14 3.36
CA LYS A 316 10.56 25.27 2.96
C LYS A 316 11.34 26.09 3.98
N LEU A 317 10.84 27.29 4.29
CA LEU A 317 11.48 28.17 5.28
C LEU A 317 11.60 27.49 6.64
N LYS A 318 10.56 26.79 7.07
CA LYS A 318 10.58 26.03 8.32
C LYS A 318 11.60 24.89 8.28
N PHE A 319 11.64 24.10 7.20
CA PHE A 319 12.56 22.98 7.04
C PHE A 319 14.02 23.46 7.07
N LEU A 320 14.35 24.51 6.32
CA LEU A 320 15.69 25.07 6.29
C LEU A 320 16.10 25.63 7.68
N LYS A 321 15.22 26.37 8.34
CA LYS A 321 15.50 26.95 9.66
C LYS A 321 15.77 25.85 10.70
N GLN A 322 14.83 24.90 10.84
CA GLN A 322 14.94 23.84 11.84
C GLN A 322 16.07 22.87 11.54
N GLY A 323 16.33 22.59 10.25
CA GLY A 323 17.47 21.76 9.84
C GLY A 323 18.81 22.41 10.17
N GLN A 324 18.95 23.73 10.00
CA GLN A 324 20.13 24.47 10.45
C GLN A 324 20.29 24.49 11.99
N GLU A 325 19.17 24.62 12.72
CA GLU A 325 19.17 24.51 14.18
C GLU A 325 19.63 23.11 14.65
N ASN A 326 19.41 22.06 13.82
CA ASN A 326 19.92 20.70 14.04
C ASN A 326 21.38 20.51 13.61
N GLY A 327 22.04 21.56 13.09
CA GLY A 327 23.45 21.54 12.70
C GLY A 327 23.70 21.13 11.24
N HIS A 328 22.69 21.02 10.40
CA HIS A 328 22.86 20.69 8.99
C HIS A 328 23.19 21.93 8.14
N ASP A 329 23.96 21.72 7.07
CA ASP A 329 24.33 22.76 6.14
C ASP A 329 23.13 23.26 5.31
N ALA A 330 23.04 24.60 5.13
CA ALA A 330 21.91 25.23 4.46
C ALA A 330 21.80 24.85 2.97
N GLU A 331 22.93 24.73 2.27
CA GLU A 331 22.96 24.41 0.83
C GLU A 331 22.53 22.95 0.61
N ILE A 332 22.97 22.05 1.52
CA ILE A 332 22.55 20.65 1.51
C ILE A 332 21.03 20.52 1.77
N LEU A 333 20.51 21.22 2.77
CA LEU A 333 19.08 21.21 3.07
C LEU A 333 18.26 21.76 1.89
N GLU A 334 18.71 22.83 1.24
CA GLU A 334 18.04 23.38 0.06
C GLU A 334 18.06 22.41 -1.12
N LYS A 335 19.17 21.72 -1.36
CA LYS A 335 19.28 20.65 -2.36
C LYS A 335 18.27 19.52 -2.10
N ILE A 336 18.16 19.06 -0.85
CA ILE A 336 17.21 18.02 -0.43
C ILE A 336 15.76 18.49 -0.66
N TRP A 337 15.45 19.73 -0.27
CA TRP A 337 14.11 20.29 -0.47
C TRP A 337 13.73 20.35 -1.96
N ASN A 338 14.62 20.90 -2.79
CA ASN A 338 14.38 21.05 -4.23
C ASN A 338 14.19 19.66 -4.89
N TYR A 339 14.91 18.67 -4.44
CA TYR A 339 14.69 17.27 -4.88
C TYR A 339 13.29 16.77 -4.47
N TRP A 340 12.88 16.93 -3.21
CA TRP A 340 11.54 16.53 -2.76
C TRP A 340 10.43 17.24 -3.52
N GLU A 341 10.58 18.54 -3.74
CA GLU A 341 9.61 19.36 -4.48
C GLU A 341 9.40 18.82 -5.91
N SER A 342 10.47 18.38 -6.57
CA SER A 342 10.41 17.87 -7.93
C SER A 342 9.72 16.50 -8.03
N ILE A 343 9.84 15.64 -7.02
CA ILE A 343 9.36 14.24 -7.08
C ILE A 343 8.07 13.98 -6.31
N ALA A 344 7.76 14.75 -5.26
CA ALA A 344 6.68 14.47 -4.31
C ALA A 344 5.29 14.26 -4.95
N PRO A 345 4.90 14.95 -6.05
CA PRO A 345 3.64 14.69 -6.72
C PRO A 345 3.51 13.28 -7.31
N TYR A 346 4.62 12.59 -7.53
CA TYR A 346 4.69 11.31 -8.22
C TYR A 346 5.02 10.14 -7.28
N VAL A 347 5.51 10.43 -6.09
CA VAL A 347 5.88 9.42 -5.10
C VAL A 347 4.63 8.81 -4.46
N SER A 348 4.54 7.49 -4.51
CA SER A 348 3.44 6.73 -3.91
C SER A 348 3.75 6.29 -2.49
N THR A 349 2.70 5.90 -1.73
CA THR A 349 2.89 5.25 -0.42
C THR A 349 3.46 3.85 -0.61
N LYS A 350 4.34 3.43 0.32
CA LYS A 350 4.93 2.09 0.31
C LYS A 350 3.85 1.00 0.34
N SER A 351 2.79 1.19 1.13
CA SER A 351 1.65 0.27 1.21
C SER A 351 0.91 0.09 -0.13
N HIS A 352 0.71 1.19 -0.88
CA HIS A 352 0.10 1.12 -2.20
C HIS A 352 0.97 0.33 -3.19
N VAL A 353 2.25 0.65 -3.23
CA VAL A 353 3.19 -0.04 -4.14
C VAL A 353 3.34 -1.51 -3.77
N THR A 354 3.42 -1.83 -2.47
CA THR A 354 3.49 -3.23 -2.00
C THR A 354 2.30 -4.05 -2.48
N SER A 355 1.07 -3.50 -2.40
CA SER A 355 -0.11 -4.21 -2.89
C SER A 355 -0.05 -4.48 -4.40
N LEU A 356 0.45 -3.54 -5.19
CA LEU A 356 0.63 -3.70 -6.64
C LEU A 356 1.76 -4.70 -6.96
N THR A 357 2.84 -4.66 -6.20
CA THR A 357 3.99 -5.57 -6.36
C THR A 357 3.57 -7.02 -6.13
N LEU A 358 2.79 -7.27 -5.09
CA LEU A 358 2.31 -8.62 -4.80
C LEU A 358 1.38 -9.14 -5.88
N LEU A 359 0.51 -8.30 -6.46
CA LEU A 359 -0.32 -8.69 -7.61
C LEU A 359 0.53 -9.01 -8.85
N ALA A 360 1.57 -8.21 -9.11
CA ALA A 360 2.51 -8.46 -10.20
C ALA A 360 3.29 -9.78 -9.97
N TYR A 361 3.78 -9.99 -8.76
CA TYR A 361 4.51 -11.19 -8.37
C TYR A 361 3.65 -12.45 -8.45
N GLN A 362 2.42 -12.40 -7.97
CA GLN A 362 1.45 -13.51 -8.09
C GLN A 362 1.17 -13.86 -9.55
N SER A 363 1.03 -12.85 -10.41
CA SER A 363 0.87 -13.03 -11.86
C SER A 363 2.11 -13.70 -12.49
N ALA A 364 3.31 -13.23 -12.10
CA ALA A 364 4.58 -13.82 -12.54
C ALA A 364 4.75 -15.27 -12.04
N TYR A 365 4.38 -15.56 -10.79
CA TYR A 365 4.40 -16.90 -10.21
C TYR A 365 3.54 -17.88 -11.01
N LEU A 366 2.29 -17.49 -11.31
CA LEU A 366 1.40 -18.34 -12.12
C LEU A 366 1.97 -18.59 -13.51
N LYS A 367 2.58 -17.58 -14.13
CA LYS A 367 3.24 -17.73 -15.44
C LYS A 367 4.47 -18.64 -15.35
N ALA A 368 5.30 -18.48 -14.33
CA ALA A 368 6.52 -19.28 -14.15
C ALA A 368 6.20 -20.76 -13.95
N HIS A 369 5.26 -21.08 -13.07
CA HIS A 369 4.94 -22.46 -12.70
C HIS A 369 3.92 -23.15 -13.62
N TYR A 370 3.03 -22.35 -14.25
CA TYR A 370 1.94 -22.88 -15.10
C TYR A 370 1.85 -22.14 -16.44
N PRO A 371 2.94 -22.09 -17.23
CA PRO A 371 3.01 -21.26 -18.44
C PRO A 371 1.97 -21.62 -19.50
N LYS A 372 1.57 -22.88 -19.60
CA LYS A 372 0.57 -23.35 -20.56
C LYS A 372 -0.84 -22.86 -20.21
N GLU A 373 -1.21 -22.92 -18.96
CA GLU A 373 -2.49 -22.46 -18.42
C GLU A 373 -2.57 -20.95 -18.48
N TYR A 374 -1.50 -20.27 -18.10
CA TYR A 374 -1.40 -18.80 -18.14
C TYR A 374 -1.54 -18.26 -19.56
N LYS A 375 -0.75 -18.78 -20.51
CA LYS A 375 -0.75 -18.31 -21.90
C LYS A 375 -2.10 -18.49 -22.61
N LYS A 376 -2.86 -19.54 -22.29
CA LYS A 376 -4.18 -19.78 -22.88
C LYS A 376 -5.18 -18.64 -22.60
N LEU A 377 -5.01 -17.86 -21.55
CA LEU A 377 -5.92 -16.79 -21.18
C LEU A 377 -5.80 -15.55 -22.10
N PHE A 378 -4.73 -15.47 -22.87
CA PHE A 378 -4.44 -14.34 -23.77
C PHE A 378 -4.54 -14.71 -25.26
N ASN A 379 -4.74 -15.99 -25.58
CA ASN A 379 -4.86 -16.50 -26.94
C ASN A 379 -6.32 -16.65 -27.43
N ASN A 380 -7.31 -16.08 -26.67
CA ASN A 380 -8.73 -16.09 -27.04
C ASN A 380 -9.22 -14.69 -27.39
#